data_44366fb26423545e7b7b0f74b333d34b
#
_entry.id   44366fb26423545e7b7b0f74b333d34b
#
_cell.length_a   1.000
_cell.length_b   1.000
_cell.length_c   1.000
_cell.angle_alpha   90.00
_cell.angle_beta   90.00
_cell.angle_gamma   90.00
#
_symmetry.space_group_name_H-M   'P 1'
#
loop_
_entity.id
_entity.type
_entity.pdbx_description
1 polymer ?
#
loop_
_entity_poly.entity_id
_entity_poly.type
_entity_poly.pdbx_seq_one_letter_code
_entity_poly.pdbx_strand_id
1 'polypeptide(L)'
;MPVRVRQLLKTRAVWISPLIVGSFVVALLTAFYIGSVVNAAGHLHGLPVAIVNQDRGATAGTQRVDFGQQVQAGLSRSPSVADPLGLADTTLRAAEQAMDRDGSYATVVIPADFTASLLELAGEKASGAGYGRPEITILTNQRAGTEGVGLATGVLQPALNSASRQIGRKLTASIPAGSANPVTRAFLAEPVTVTTTVYRPLPSYTALGLSAFYIALLTLMCGFLGGAIVNSSVDAYLGYAITEVGPRWSQRQPVPISRWQTLIIKWVVAAVLAGLTTGLMILVASGLLRMDAPHAGLLWLLTWLAATSVTEGTIVLFAVLGSSFGQLLAMLLFVYAGLASAGGTVPVQALPVFLHALAQAEPLRQILDGTRAILYFDAQANAGLTRSVVAAAAGLVIWLAVGTALVRWYDRKGLSRIDPQLLEYVGRAAQQYKSRNTGGHDQDSPAHPDEPGPQAG
;
A
#
# COMPACT_ATOMS: atom_id res chain seq x y z
N MET A 1 -47.80 17.40 14.18
CA MET A 1 -47.61 18.41 13.13
C MET A 1 -46.39 18.02 12.30
N PRO A 2 -46.43 18.00 10.98
CA PRO A 2 -45.26 17.68 10.17
C PRO A 2 -44.23 18.80 10.33
N VAL A 3 -42.99 18.42 10.71
CA VAL A 3 -41.88 19.33 10.85
C VAL A 3 -41.47 19.82 9.46
N ARG A 4 -41.42 21.13 9.25
CA ARG A 4 -41.02 21.69 7.94
C ARG A 4 -39.49 21.62 7.78
N VAL A 5 -39.02 21.13 6.62
CA VAL A 5 -37.60 21.05 6.28
C VAL A 5 -36.81 22.33 6.60
N ARG A 6 -37.43 23.51 6.32
CA ARG A 6 -36.85 24.83 6.63
C ARG A 6 -36.55 25.05 8.12
N GLN A 7 -37.29 24.39 9.02
CA GLN A 7 -37.06 24.49 10.47
C GLN A 7 -35.86 23.64 10.90
N LEU A 8 -35.71 22.43 10.31
CA LEU A 8 -34.57 21.56 10.55
C LEU A 8 -33.26 22.18 10.00
N LEU A 9 -33.29 22.77 8.79
CA LEU A 9 -32.14 23.43 8.21
C LEU A 9 -31.67 24.69 8.99
N LYS A 10 -32.52 25.26 9.86
CA LYS A 10 -32.14 26.34 10.78
C LYS A 10 -31.48 25.84 12.07
N THR A 11 -31.54 24.53 12.33
CA THR A 11 -30.96 23.94 13.55
C THR A 11 -29.46 23.75 13.37
N ARG A 12 -28.66 24.42 14.21
CA ARG A 12 -27.17 24.34 14.14
C ARG A 12 -26.64 22.91 14.20
N ALA A 13 -27.26 22.03 14.99
CA ALA A 13 -26.84 20.64 15.15
C ALA A 13 -26.84 19.84 13.85
N VAL A 14 -27.70 20.17 12.86
CA VAL A 14 -27.74 19.51 11.55
C VAL A 14 -26.49 19.81 10.72
N TRP A 15 -25.90 20.99 10.90
CA TRP A 15 -24.77 21.46 10.11
C TRP A 15 -23.42 21.23 10.80
N ILE A 16 -23.34 21.45 12.13
CA ILE A 16 -22.06 21.47 12.85
C ILE A 16 -21.35 20.12 12.72
N SER A 17 -22.03 19.02 13.01
CA SER A 17 -21.41 17.69 13.00
C SER A 17 -20.90 17.27 11.61
N PRO A 18 -21.71 17.27 10.53
CA PRO A 18 -21.22 16.87 9.21
C PRO A 18 -20.18 17.83 8.63
N LEU A 19 -20.28 19.15 8.89
CA LEU A 19 -19.28 20.09 8.43
C LEU A 19 -17.93 19.94 9.13
N ILE A 20 -17.93 19.81 10.47
CA ILE A 20 -16.68 19.63 11.23
C ILE A 20 -16.03 18.29 10.86
N VAL A 21 -16.78 17.19 10.92
CA VAL A 21 -16.25 15.86 10.64
C VAL A 21 -15.82 15.75 9.18
N GLY A 22 -16.63 16.21 8.24
CA GLY A 22 -16.31 16.20 6.81
C GLY A 22 -15.09 17.04 6.47
N SER A 23 -14.99 18.27 7.00
CA SER A 23 -13.83 19.14 6.79
C SER A 23 -12.56 18.54 7.40
N PHE A 24 -12.64 17.98 8.60
CA PHE A 24 -11.52 17.33 9.27
C PHE A 24 -11.01 16.13 8.46
N VAL A 25 -11.93 15.26 7.99
CA VAL A 25 -11.57 14.08 7.18
C VAL A 25 -10.91 14.51 5.87
N VAL A 26 -11.46 15.51 5.15
CA VAL A 26 -10.87 15.99 3.90
C VAL A 26 -9.50 16.62 4.12
N ALA A 27 -9.35 17.45 5.16
CA ALA A 27 -8.06 18.05 5.50
C ALA A 27 -7.00 16.99 5.83
N LEU A 28 -7.38 15.99 6.62
CA LEU A 28 -6.52 14.88 6.99
C LEU A 28 -6.12 14.04 5.78
N LEU A 29 -7.07 13.69 4.92
CA LEU A 29 -6.82 12.98 3.66
C LEU A 29 -5.84 13.74 2.76
N THR A 30 -6.09 15.04 2.58
CA THR A 30 -5.21 15.88 1.78
C THR A 30 -3.80 15.90 2.36
N ALA A 31 -3.66 16.08 3.67
CA ALA A 31 -2.36 16.09 4.33
C ALA A 31 -1.62 14.74 4.20
N PHE A 32 -2.32 13.62 4.35
CA PHE A 32 -1.70 12.31 4.21
C PHE A 32 -1.36 11.98 2.75
N TYR A 33 -2.30 12.13 1.82
CA TYR A 33 -2.11 11.71 0.42
C TYR A 33 -1.20 12.66 -0.35
N ILE A 34 -1.55 13.95 -0.38
CA ILE A 34 -0.73 14.93 -1.11
C ILE A 34 0.62 15.10 -0.39
N GLY A 35 0.62 15.13 0.97
CA GLY A 35 1.83 15.25 1.74
C GLY A 35 2.81 14.10 1.56
N SER A 36 2.35 12.89 1.24
CA SER A 36 3.24 11.74 0.98
C SER A 36 3.98 11.83 -0.36
N VAL A 37 3.44 12.51 -1.37
CA VAL A 37 3.96 12.48 -2.74
C VAL A 37 4.47 13.81 -3.26
N VAL A 38 4.01 14.95 -2.72
CA VAL A 38 4.25 16.29 -3.29
C VAL A 38 5.73 16.67 -3.37
N ASN A 39 6.57 16.15 -2.50
CA ASN A 39 8.00 16.44 -2.47
C ASN A 39 8.84 15.19 -2.15
N ALA A 40 8.59 14.10 -2.86
CA ALA A 40 9.26 12.82 -2.64
C ALA A 40 10.79 12.94 -2.78
N ALA A 41 11.27 13.68 -3.77
CA ALA A 41 12.71 13.90 -3.97
C ALA A 41 13.36 14.69 -2.83
N GLY A 42 12.63 15.66 -2.23
CA GLY A 42 13.14 16.44 -1.09
C GLY A 42 13.14 15.69 0.24
N HIS A 43 12.38 14.63 0.35
CA HIS A 43 12.36 13.76 1.54
C HIS A 43 13.22 12.50 1.37
N LEU A 44 13.85 12.32 0.21
CA LEU A 44 14.62 11.13 -0.12
C LEU A 44 15.87 11.02 0.76
N HIS A 45 15.95 9.96 1.57
CA HIS A 45 17.08 9.67 2.44
C HIS A 45 17.37 8.17 2.47
N GLY A 46 18.64 7.83 2.18
CA GLY A 46 19.10 6.47 2.35
C GLY A 46 18.45 5.44 1.43
N LEU A 47 18.02 5.83 0.21
CA LEU A 47 17.48 4.88 -0.77
C LEU A 47 18.57 3.88 -1.16
N PRO A 48 18.35 2.55 -0.98
CA PRO A 48 19.40 1.55 -1.20
C PRO A 48 19.88 1.51 -2.64
N VAL A 49 21.18 1.78 -2.85
CA VAL A 49 21.89 1.71 -4.12
C VAL A 49 23.25 1.07 -3.90
N ALA A 50 23.64 0.12 -4.75
CA ALA A 50 24.95 -0.49 -4.69
C ALA A 50 25.93 0.19 -5.65
N ILE A 51 27.21 0.22 -5.28
CA ILE A 51 28.32 0.60 -6.16
C ILE A 51 29.24 -0.60 -6.31
N VAL A 52 29.48 -0.99 -7.55
CA VAL A 52 30.38 -2.09 -7.92
C VAL A 52 31.52 -1.50 -8.76
N ASN A 53 32.67 -1.33 -8.14
CA ASN A 53 33.85 -0.88 -8.81
C ASN A 53 34.73 -2.10 -9.14
N GLN A 54 34.81 -2.44 -10.44
CA GLN A 54 35.67 -3.51 -10.94
C GLN A 54 36.98 -2.97 -11.56
N ASP A 55 37.13 -1.63 -11.65
CA ASP A 55 38.28 -1.01 -12.28
C ASP A 55 39.60 -1.46 -11.62
N ARG A 56 40.57 -1.83 -12.45
CA ARG A 56 41.88 -2.27 -11.99
C ARG A 56 42.91 -1.16 -11.97
N GLY A 57 42.50 0.04 -12.40
CA GLY A 57 43.41 1.15 -12.65
C GLY A 57 44.38 0.85 -13.80
N ALA A 58 45.12 1.85 -14.20
CA ALA A 58 46.13 1.70 -15.24
C ALA A 58 47.35 2.63 -14.99
N THR A 59 48.45 2.40 -15.68
CA THR A 59 49.67 3.22 -15.54
C THR A 59 49.69 4.27 -16.63
N ALA A 60 49.74 5.55 -16.26
CA ALA A 60 49.94 6.69 -17.14
C ALA A 60 51.38 7.22 -16.95
N GLY A 61 52.29 6.90 -17.87
CA GLY A 61 53.69 7.18 -17.69
C GLY A 61 54.29 6.37 -16.50
N THR A 62 54.72 7.07 -15.45
CA THR A 62 55.28 6.45 -14.24
C THR A 62 54.24 6.39 -13.07
N GLN A 63 53.08 6.98 -13.25
CA GLN A 63 52.07 7.05 -12.20
C GLN A 63 50.93 6.07 -12.43
N ARG A 64 50.51 5.37 -11.38
CA ARG A 64 49.27 4.58 -11.38
C ARG A 64 48.08 5.49 -11.15
N VAL A 65 47.13 5.42 -12.05
CA VAL A 65 45.86 6.17 -11.99
C VAL A 65 44.72 5.19 -11.85
N ASP A 66 43.71 5.56 -11.08
CA ASP A 66 42.48 4.79 -10.89
C ASP A 66 41.29 5.78 -10.92
N PHE A 67 40.70 5.90 -12.10
CA PHE A 67 39.53 6.77 -12.28
C PHE A 67 38.26 6.14 -11.74
N GLY A 68 38.18 4.80 -11.71
CA GLY A 68 37.04 4.10 -11.10
C GLY A 68 36.92 4.40 -9.59
N GLN A 69 38.05 4.34 -8.88
CA GLN A 69 38.10 4.72 -7.48
C GLN A 69 37.77 6.20 -7.26
N GLN A 70 38.17 7.09 -8.18
CA GLN A 70 37.82 8.51 -8.08
C GLN A 70 36.32 8.74 -8.27
N VAL A 71 35.67 8.04 -9.21
CA VAL A 71 34.19 8.10 -9.40
C VAL A 71 33.48 7.60 -8.15
N GLN A 72 33.86 6.41 -7.66
CA GLN A 72 33.28 5.83 -6.45
C GLN A 72 33.41 6.77 -5.24
N ALA A 73 34.60 7.25 -4.96
CA ALA A 73 34.85 8.19 -3.87
C ALA A 73 34.12 9.54 -4.08
N GLY A 74 34.00 10.00 -5.32
CA GLY A 74 33.24 11.20 -5.68
C GLY A 74 31.75 11.07 -5.38
N LEU A 75 31.14 9.95 -5.71
CA LEU A 75 29.75 9.66 -5.39
C LEU A 75 29.52 9.58 -3.88
N SER A 76 30.36 8.82 -3.17
CA SER A 76 30.21 8.58 -1.73
C SER A 76 30.51 9.84 -0.87
N ARG A 77 31.30 10.78 -1.37
CA ARG A 77 31.63 12.04 -0.66
C ARG A 77 30.70 13.20 -1.02
N SER A 78 29.94 13.11 -2.08
CA SER A 78 29.03 14.17 -2.52
C SER A 78 27.76 14.16 -1.68
N PRO A 79 27.46 15.18 -0.86
CA PRO A 79 26.23 15.22 -0.07
C PRO A 79 24.96 15.11 -0.93
N SER A 80 24.99 15.69 -2.14
CA SER A 80 23.86 15.61 -3.09
C SER A 80 23.57 14.20 -3.61
N VAL A 81 24.46 13.23 -3.36
CA VAL A 81 24.32 11.82 -3.74
C VAL A 81 24.21 10.94 -2.50
N ALA A 82 25.11 11.14 -1.52
CA ALA A 82 25.20 10.28 -0.33
C ALA A 82 24.03 10.48 0.64
N ASP A 83 23.48 11.71 0.76
CA ASP A 83 22.34 11.96 1.63
C ASP A 83 21.04 11.31 1.12
N PRO A 84 20.65 11.45 -0.17
CA PRO A 84 19.46 10.80 -0.70
C PRO A 84 19.64 9.30 -0.91
N LEU A 85 20.87 8.82 -1.20
CA LEU A 85 21.14 7.42 -1.52
C LEU A 85 21.93 6.73 -0.40
N GLY A 86 21.44 5.59 0.05
CA GLY A 86 22.20 4.68 0.91
C GLY A 86 23.19 3.86 0.08
N LEU A 87 24.35 4.46 -0.23
CA LEU A 87 25.37 3.86 -1.08
C LEU A 87 26.09 2.72 -0.35
N ALA A 88 26.12 1.54 -0.95
CA ALA A 88 26.82 0.37 -0.44
C ALA A 88 27.90 -0.10 -1.45
N ASP A 89 29.16 -0.02 -1.06
CA ASP A 89 30.26 -0.55 -1.86
C ASP A 89 30.29 -2.08 -1.75
N THR A 90 30.19 -2.78 -2.87
CA THR A 90 30.04 -4.23 -2.87
C THR A 90 30.56 -4.89 -4.15
N THR A 91 30.55 -6.22 -4.21
CA THR A 91 30.85 -6.99 -5.42
C THR A 91 29.61 -7.12 -6.31
N LEU A 92 29.81 -7.36 -7.61
CA LEU A 92 28.70 -7.54 -8.56
C LEU A 92 27.73 -8.65 -8.09
N ARG A 93 28.26 -9.79 -7.68
CA ARG A 93 27.42 -10.90 -7.15
C ARG A 93 26.57 -10.50 -5.94
N ALA A 94 27.15 -9.76 -5.02
CA ALA A 94 26.39 -9.32 -3.82
C ALA A 94 25.35 -8.25 -4.17
N ALA A 95 25.65 -7.35 -5.11
CA ALA A 95 24.70 -6.38 -5.64
C ALA A 95 23.52 -7.06 -6.34
N GLU A 96 23.80 -8.05 -7.20
CA GLU A 96 22.76 -8.87 -7.85
C GLU A 96 21.88 -9.61 -6.82
N GLN A 97 22.50 -10.21 -5.81
CA GLN A 97 21.75 -10.84 -4.72
C GLN A 97 20.89 -9.86 -3.93
N ALA A 98 21.36 -8.64 -3.73
CA ALA A 98 20.57 -7.60 -3.09
C ALA A 98 19.37 -7.20 -3.97
N MET A 99 19.55 -7.03 -5.27
CA MET A 99 18.45 -6.77 -6.21
C MET A 99 17.44 -7.93 -6.28
N ASP A 100 17.92 -9.19 -6.20
CA ASP A 100 17.05 -10.39 -6.18
C ASP A 100 16.21 -10.53 -4.90
N ARG A 101 16.52 -9.76 -3.84
CA ARG A 101 15.86 -9.81 -2.52
C ARG A 101 15.14 -8.51 -2.15
N ASP A 102 14.81 -7.69 -3.13
CA ASP A 102 14.21 -6.36 -2.91
C ASP A 102 15.09 -5.41 -2.05
N GLY A 103 16.39 -5.66 -2.00
CA GLY A 103 17.34 -4.93 -1.16
C GLY A 103 18.03 -3.74 -1.83
N SER A 104 17.87 -3.53 -3.15
CA SER A 104 18.45 -2.40 -3.87
C SER A 104 17.60 -2.00 -5.07
N TYR A 105 17.48 -0.68 -5.29
CA TYR A 105 16.76 -0.10 -6.44
C TYR A 105 17.65 0.03 -7.68
N ALA A 106 18.93 0.27 -7.48
CA ALA A 106 19.89 0.40 -8.57
C ALA A 106 21.29 -0.04 -8.14
N THR A 107 22.11 -0.39 -9.12
CA THR A 107 23.53 -0.70 -8.94
C THR A 107 24.34 0.04 -10.00
N VAL A 108 25.32 0.81 -9.58
CA VAL A 108 26.31 1.43 -10.48
C VAL A 108 27.44 0.44 -10.68
N VAL A 109 27.71 0.05 -11.93
CA VAL A 109 28.80 -0.86 -12.29
C VAL A 109 29.87 -0.11 -13.11
N ILE A 110 31.05 -0.03 -12.56
CA ILE A 110 32.25 0.51 -13.22
C ILE A 110 33.06 -0.69 -13.74
N PRO A 111 33.33 -0.79 -15.07
CA PRO A 111 33.95 -1.96 -15.66
C PRO A 111 35.45 -2.08 -15.31
N ALA A 112 36.01 -3.26 -15.50
CA ALA A 112 37.38 -3.60 -15.08
C ALA A 112 38.48 -2.86 -15.82
N ASP A 113 38.22 -2.44 -17.03
CA ASP A 113 39.11 -1.74 -17.95
C ASP A 113 38.83 -0.23 -18.06
N PHE A 114 38.03 0.31 -17.12
CA PHE A 114 37.55 1.68 -17.19
C PHE A 114 38.65 2.72 -17.28
N THR A 115 39.66 2.65 -16.40
CA THR A 115 40.82 3.57 -16.44
C THR A 115 41.68 3.33 -17.67
N ALA A 116 41.89 2.09 -18.08
CA ALA A 116 42.69 1.76 -19.26
C ALA A 116 42.07 2.36 -20.53
N SER A 117 40.74 2.18 -20.72
CA SER A 117 40.02 2.72 -21.88
C SER A 117 39.99 4.25 -21.89
N LEU A 118 39.94 4.92 -20.73
CA LEU A 118 40.04 6.37 -20.61
C LEU A 118 41.43 6.88 -21.02
N LEU A 119 42.51 6.18 -20.65
CA LEU A 119 43.88 6.54 -21.03
C LEU A 119 44.15 6.29 -22.52
N GLU A 120 43.58 5.20 -23.08
CA GLU A 120 43.62 4.94 -24.52
C GLU A 120 42.91 6.04 -25.32
N LEU A 121 41.75 6.51 -24.85
CA LEU A 121 41.04 7.62 -25.47
C LEU A 121 41.83 8.94 -25.45
N ALA A 122 42.65 9.16 -24.40
CA ALA A 122 43.47 10.34 -24.25
C ALA A 122 44.84 10.23 -25.00
N GLY A 123 45.24 9.03 -25.40
CA GLY A 123 46.53 8.78 -26.07
C GLY A 123 46.55 9.17 -27.55
N GLU A 124 47.78 9.26 -28.15
CA GLU A 124 47.98 9.66 -29.55
C GLU A 124 47.33 8.71 -30.58
N LYS A 125 46.93 7.50 -30.17
CA LYS A 125 46.29 6.50 -31.05
C LYS A 125 44.78 6.74 -31.26
N ALA A 126 44.18 7.78 -30.66
CA ALA A 126 42.75 8.12 -30.74
C ALA A 126 42.30 8.65 -32.13
N SER A 127 43.12 8.50 -33.19
CA SER A 127 42.82 8.96 -34.56
C SER A 127 42.09 7.94 -35.45
N GLY A 128 41.66 6.80 -34.91
CA GLY A 128 40.98 5.74 -35.67
C GLY A 128 39.53 5.54 -35.24
N ALA A 129 38.62 5.45 -36.19
CA ALA A 129 37.21 5.07 -35.97
C ALA A 129 37.12 3.66 -35.38
N GLY A 130 36.99 3.55 -34.06
CA GLY A 130 36.88 2.25 -33.40
C GLY A 130 36.90 2.28 -31.86
N TYR A 131 37.30 3.39 -31.25
CA TYR A 131 37.35 3.48 -29.79
C TYR A 131 35.97 3.95 -29.25
N GLY A 132 35.25 3.02 -28.64
CA GLY A 132 34.06 3.36 -27.87
C GLY A 132 34.44 4.14 -26.60
N ARG A 133 33.56 5.06 -26.15
CA ARG A 133 33.71 5.65 -24.82
C ARG A 133 33.55 4.56 -23.77
N PRO A 134 34.40 4.53 -22.72
CA PRO A 134 34.16 3.63 -21.60
C PRO A 134 32.79 3.88 -21.00
N GLU A 135 32.11 2.81 -20.60
CA GLU A 135 30.71 2.81 -20.21
C GLU A 135 30.57 2.52 -18.70
N ILE A 136 29.87 3.37 -18.00
CA ILE A 136 29.38 3.07 -16.66
C ILE A 136 27.92 2.65 -16.78
N THR A 137 27.58 1.47 -16.28
CA THR A 137 26.21 0.93 -16.36
C THR A 137 25.47 1.13 -15.05
N ILE A 138 24.27 1.71 -15.13
CA ILE A 138 23.32 1.72 -14.03
C ILE A 138 22.36 0.55 -14.24
N LEU A 139 22.52 -0.52 -13.46
CA LEU A 139 21.54 -1.61 -13.40
C LEU A 139 20.36 -1.18 -12.55
N THR A 140 19.14 -1.30 -13.05
CA THR A 140 17.93 -0.87 -12.37
C THR A 140 17.04 -2.06 -12.00
N ASN A 141 16.47 -2.03 -10.79
CA ASN A 141 15.59 -3.07 -10.28
C ASN A 141 14.13 -2.59 -10.28
N GLN A 142 13.46 -2.66 -11.43
CA GLN A 142 12.07 -2.24 -11.56
C GLN A 142 11.11 -3.08 -10.70
N ARG A 143 11.51 -4.28 -10.26
CA ARG A 143 10.71 -5.16 -9.39
C ARG A 143 10.55 -4.59 -7.98
N ALA A 144 11.54 -3.81 -7.51
CA ALA A 144 11.50 -3.10 -6.23
C ALA A 144 10.55 -1.87 -6.25
N GLY A 145 10.21 -1.38 -7.45
CA GLY A 145 9.31 -0.25 -7.64
C GLY A 145 9.88 0.78 -8.61
N THR A 146 9.12 1.09 -9.65
CA THR A 146 9.54 1.97 -10.75
C THR A 146 9.82 3.41 -10.32
N GLU A 147 9.06 3.94 -9.36
CA GLU A 147 9.28 5.29 -8.83
C GLU A 147 10.59 5.38 -8.03
N GLY A 148 10.90 4.40 -7.20
CA GLY A 148 12.19 4.34 -6.48
C GLY A 148 13.38 4.27 -7.44
N VAL A 149 13.25 3.51 -8.54
CA VAL A 149 14.23 3.47 -9.62
C VAL A 149 14.37 4.84 -10.28
N GLY A 150 13.26 5.52 -10.55
CA GLY A 150 13.24 6.88 -11.11
C GLY A 150 13.98 7.89 -10.22
N LEU A 151 13.73 7.85 -8.91
CA LEU A 151 14.43 8.68 -7.94
C LEU A 151 15.92 8.37 -7.87
N ALA A 152 16.31 7.08 -7.83
CA ALA A 152 17.72 6.67 -7.84
C ALA A 152 18.45 7.15 -9.09
N THR A 153 17.88 6.90 -10.27
CA THR A 153 18.49 7.32 -11.55
C THR A 153 18.52 8.84 -11.71
N GLY A 154 17.51 9.53 -11.22
CA GLY A 154 17.44 11.00 -11.18
C GLY A 154 18.59 11.64 -10.38
N VAL A 155 19.11 10.97 -9.35
CA VAL A 155 20.29 11.40 -8.59
C VAL A 155 21.60 10.90 -9.23
N LEU A 156 21.65 9.63 -9.65
CA LEU A 156 22.88 9.01 -10.14
C LEU A 156 23.32 9.57 -11.49
N GLN A 157 22.42 9.75 -12.43
CA GLN A 157 22.78 10.13 -13.81
C GLN A 157 23.42 11.52 -13.90
N PRO A 158 22.91 12.59 -13.27
CA PRO A 158 23.60 13.86 -13.22
C PRO A 158 24.95 13.81 -12.50
N ALA A 159 25.04 13.01 -11.42
CA ALA A 159 26.28 12.85 -10.68
C ALA A 159 27.38 12.16 -11.50
N LEU A 160 27.04 11.06 -12.19
CA LEU A 160 27.98 10.35 -13.09
C LEU A 160 28.37 11.21 -14.30
N ASN A 161 27.45 11.96 -14.88
CA ASN A 161 27.76 12.92 -15.94
C ASN A 161 28.69 14.03 -15.44
N SER A 162 28.51 14.49 -14.20
CA SER A 162 29.43 15.45 -13.58
C SER A 162 30.82 14.86 -13.36
N ALA A 163 30.89 13.60 -12.89
CA ALA A 163 32.17 12.86 -12.77
C ALA A 163 32.85 12.68 -14.13
N SER A 164 32.10 12.33 -15.18
CA SER A 164 32.60 12.27 -16.56
C SER A 164 33.27 13.58 -17.01
N ARG A 165 32.57 14.71 -16.81
CA ARG A 165 33.13 16.04 -17.14
C ARG A 165 34.36 16.40 -16.33
N GLN A 166 34.44 15.98 -15.04
CA GLN A 166 35.63 16.19 -14.21
C GLN A 166 36.84 15.37 -14.72
N ILE A 167 36.62 14.10 -15.07
CA ILE A 167 37.63 13.23 -15.69
C ILE A 167 38.08 13.85 -17.02
N GLY A 168 37.14 14.30 -17.84
CA GLY A 168 37.44 14.93 -19.13
C GLY A 168 38.35 16.16 -18.99
N ARG A 169 38.09 17.02 -18.03
CA ARG A 169 38.96 18.17 -17.73
C ARG A 169 40.38 17.75 -17.32
N LYS A 170 40.50 16.71 -16.47
CA LYS A 170 41.83 16.18 -16.09
C LYS A 170 42.58 15.60 -17.26
N LEU A 171 41.90 14.80 -18.10
CA LEU A 171 42.52 14.21 -19.31
C LEU A 171 42.92 15.28 -20.30
N THR A 172 42.06 16.28 -20.54
CA THR A 172 42.37 17.40 -21.46
C THR A 172 43.55 18.23 -20.95
N ALA A 173 43.68 18.44 -19.64
CA ALA A 173 44.82 19.18 -19.04
C ALA A 173 46.12 18.43 -19.11
N SER A 174 46.12 17.11 -19.25
CA SER A 174 47.32 16.28 -19.39
C SER A 174 47.85 16.21 -20.85
N ILE A 175 47.07 16.68 -21.84
CA ILE A 175 47.45 16.67 -23.26
C ILE A 175 48.15 17.99 -23.60
N PRO A 176 49.33 17.98 -24.26
CA PRO A 176 50.03 19.19 -24.70
C PRO A 176 49.16 20.09 -25.58
N ALA A 177 49.29 21.41 -25.39
CA ALA A 177 48.51 22.37 -26.16
C ALA A 177 48.80 22.25 -27.66
N GLY A 178 47.76 22.03 -28.47
CA GLY A 178 47.88 21.89 -29.93
C GLY A 178 47.99 20.46 -30.48
N SER A 179 48.20 19.44 -29.64
CA SER A 179 48.36 18.04 -30.11
C SER A 179 47.02 17.30 -30.28
N ALA A 180 45.93 17.74 -29.68
CA ALA A 180 44.63 17.09 -29.81
C ALA A 180 43.78 17.66 -30.95
N ASN A 181 43.29 16.78 -31.82
CA ASN A 181 42.29 17.08 -32.86
C ASN A 181 40.99 17.63 -32.21
N PRO A 182 40.24 18.55 -32.85
CA PRO A 182 38.93 19.01 -32.37
C PRO A 182 37.93 17.90 -32.01
N VAL A 183 37.95 16.80 -32.78
CA VAL A 183 37.12 15.61 -32.51
C VAL A 183 37.52 14.95 -31.19
N THR A 184 38.83 14.73 -30.95
CA THR A 184 39.35 14.17 -29.69
C THR A 184 39.00 15.05 -28.51
N ARG A 185 39.06 16.39 -28.65
CA ARG A 185 38.65 17.31 -27.59
C ARG A 185 37.16 17.21 -27.27
N ALA A 186 36.30 17.04 -28.29
CA ALA A 186 34.87 16.83 -28.08
C ALA A 186 34.56 15.51 -27.37
N PHE A 187 35.31 14.44 -27.71
CA PHE A 187 35.20 13.17 -26.99
C PHE A 187 35.68 13.28 -25.55
N LEU A 188 36.76 14.01 -25.30
CA LEU A 188 37.31 14.19 -23.94
C LEU A 188 36.49 15.17 -23.09
N ALA A 189 35.59 15.98 -23.66
CA ALA A 189 34.70 16.81 -22.86
C ALA A 189 33.74 16.00 -21.98
N GLU A 190 33.28 14.86 -22.52
CA GLU A 190 32.44 13.87 -21.79
C GLU A 190 32.93 12.46 -22.20
N PRO A 191 34.02 11.97 -21.58
CA PRO A 191 34.68 10.76 -22.04
C PRO A 191 33.96 9.47 -21.62
N VAL A 192 33.00 9.54 -20.71
CA VAL A 192 32.29 8.38 -20.18
C VAL A 192 30.85 8.39 -20.67
N THR A 193 30.38 7.25 -21.16
CA THR A 193 28.97 7.02 -21.46
C THR A 193 28.29 6.40 -20.22
N VAL A 194 27.15 6.96 -19.84
CA VAL A 194 26.33 6.40 -18.75
C VAL A 194 25.10 5.74 -19.37
N THR A 195 24.99 4.45 -19.24
CA THR A 195 23.84 3.66 -19.74
C THR A 195 23.02 3.14 -18.59
N THR A 196 21.72 3.01 -18.84
CA THR A 196 20.79 2.43 -17.88
C THR A 196 20.21 1.15 -18.45
N THR A 197 20.39 0.04 -17.75
CA THR A 197 19.93 -1.28 -18.16
C THR A 197 19.07 -1.89 -17.07
N VAL A 198 17.98 -2.53 -17.46
CA VAL A 198 17.11 -3.25 -16.50
C VAL A 198 17.76 -4.57 -16.13
N TYR A 199 18.02 -4.79 -14.84
CA TYR A 199 18.66 -6.02 -14.34
C TYR A 199 17.83 -7.28 -14.65
N ARG A 200 16.59 -7.29 -14.22
CA ARG A 200 15.62 -8.33 -14.58
C ARG A 200 14.31 -7.65 -14.91
N PRO A 201 13.79 -7.78 -16.13
CA PRO A 201 12.54 -7.13 -16.51
C PRO A 201 11.38 -7.65 -15.68
N LEU A 202 10.39 -6.80 -15.49
CA LEU A 202 9.11 -7.21 -14.90
C LEU A 202 8.40 -8.21 -15.81
N PRO A 203 7.67 -9.18 -15.24
CA PRO A 203 6.80 -10.06 -16.01
C PRO A 203 5.75 -9.28 -16.82
N SER A 204 5.20 -9.92 -17.85
CA SER A 204 4.12 -9.33 -18.64
C SER A 204 2.86 -9.13 -17.78
N TYR A 205 2.02 -8.17 -18.16
CA TYR A 205 0.73 -7.90 -17.49
C TYR A 205 0.86 -7.52 -15.99
N THR A 206 1.94 -6.84 -15.61
CA THR A 206 2.17 -6.39 -14.22
C THR A 206 1.93 -4.90 -14.02
N ALA A 207 1.45 -4.16 -15.03
CA ALA A 207 1.25 -2.71 -14.98
C ALA A 207 2.51 -1.97 -14.47
N LEU A 208 3.67 -2.29 -15.03
CA LEU A 208 4.98 -1.73 -14.62
C LEU A 208 5.28 -1.96 -13.12
N GLY A 209 4.82 -3.08 -12.55
CA GLY A 209 5.03 -3.43 -11.15
C GLY A 209 3.91 -2.93 -10.20
N LEU A 210 2.94 -2.17 -10.68
CA LEU A 210 1.84 -1.65 -9.86
C LEU A 210 0.81 -2.72 -9.48
N SER A 211 0.76 -3.88 -10.18
CA SER A 211 -0.20 -4.94 -9.84
C SER A 211 -0.01 -5.45 -8.40
N ALA A 212 1.22 -5.52 -7.89
CA ALA A 212 1.46 -5.88 -6.49
C ALA A 212 0.82 -4.88 -5.52
N PHE A 213 0.93 -3.58 -5.80
CA PHE A 213 0.30 -2.54 -5.00
C PHE A 213 -1.23 -2.64 -5.03
N TYR A 214 -1.83 -2.85 -6.22
CA TYR A 214 -3.28 -2.98 -6.32
C TYR A 214 -3.80 -4.25 -5.65
N ILE A 215 -3.11 -5.39 -5.75
CA ILE A 215 -3.48 -6.61 -5.02
C ILE A 215 -3.41 -6.36 -3.50
N ALA A 216 -2.36 -5.71 -3.00
CA ALA A 216 -2.25 -5.37 -1.58
C ALA A 216 -3.37 -4.42 -1.13
N LEU A 217 -3.66 -3.38 -1.93
CA LEU A 217 -4.73 -2.43 -1.66
C LEU A 217 -6.11 -3.12 -1.65
N LEU A 218 -6.40 -3.94 -2.64
CA LEU A 218 -7.65 -4.69 -2.70
C LEU A 218 -7.77 -5.69 -1.55
N THR A 219 -6.67 -6.32 -1.12
CA THR A 219 -6.64 -7.19 0.07
C THR A 219 -7.04 -6.41 1.32
N LEU A 220 -6.48 -5.22 1.51
CA LEU A 220 -6.84 -4.32 2.61
C LEU A 220 -8.32 -3.91 2.54
N MET A 221 -8.80 -3.57 1.34
CA MET A 221 -10.20 -3.21 1.12
C MET A 221 -11.15 -4.39 1.37
N CYS A 222 -10.81 -5.60 0.92
CA CYS A 222 -11.55 -6.81 1.25
C CYS A 222 -11.66 -7.01 2.77
N GLY A 223 -10.56 -6.76 3.49
CA GLY A 223 -10.55 -6.82 4.96
C GLY A 223 -11.47 -5.77 5.59
N PHE A 224 -11.29 -4.50 5.28
CA PHE A 224 -12.06 -3.40 5.87
C PHE A 224 -13.56 -3.49 5.52
N LEU A 225 -13.89 -3.62 4.23
CA LEU A 225 -15.28 -3.71 3.77
C LEU A 225 -15.92 -5.03 4.25
N GLY A 226 -15.16 -6.14 4.22
CA GLY A 226 -15.62 -7.41 4.77
C GLY A 226 -16.02 -7.31 6.24
N GLY A 227 -15.21 -6.63 7.05
CA GLY A 227 -15.52 -6.37 8.45
C GLY A 227 -16.80 -5.55 8.65
N ALA A 228 -16.99 -4.51 7.85
CA ALA A 228 -18.19 -3.69 7.88
C ALA A 228 -19.44 -4.49 7.45
N ILE A 229 -19.34 -5.28 6.38
CA ILE A 229 -20.43 -6.13 5.87
C ILE A 229 -20.80 -7.19 6.93
N VAL A 230 -19.83 -7.90 7.46
CA VAL A 230 -20.08 -8.93 8.49
C VAL A 230 -20.71 -8.32 9.74
N ASN A 231 -20.15 -7.18 10.19
CA ASN A 231 -20.69 -6.50 11.36
C ASN A 231 -22.17 -6.12 11.18
N SER A 232 -22.50 -5.44 10.08
CA SER A 232 -23.87 -4.99 9.82
C SER A 232 -24.83 -6.16 9.59
N SER A 233 -24.43 -7.17 8.80
CA SER A 233 -25.28 -8.32 8.46
C SER A 233 -25.55 -9.20 9.67
N VAL A 234 -24.54 -9.50 10.48
CA VAL A 234 -24.72 -10.32 11.70
C VAL A 234 -25.54 -9.57 12.75
N ASP A 235 -25.29 -8.27 12.96
CA ASP A 235 -26.07 -7.48 13.91
C ASP A 235 -27.54 -7.34 13.47
N ALA A 236 -27.81 -7.16 12.19
CA ALA A 236 -29.15 -7.15 11.63
C ALA A 236 -29.87 -8.51 11.81
N TYR A 237 -29.17 -9.62 11.52
CA TYR A 237 -29.71 -10.97 11.71
C TYR A 237 -30.05 -11.26 13.17
N LEU A 238 -29.21 -10.81 14.10
CA LEU A 238 -29.37 -10.99 15.53
C LEU A 238 -30.34 -9.98 16.17
N GLY A 239 -30.91 -9.04 15.41
CA GLY A 239 -31.86 -8.04 15.89
C GLY A 239 -31.24 -6.85 16.63
N TYR A 240 -29.93 -6.68 16.56
CA TYR A 240 -29.20 -5.56 17.19
C TYR A 240 -29.02 -4.35 16.27
N ALA A 241 -29.36 -4.47 15.00
CA ALA A 241 -29.38 -3.37 14.03
C ALA A 241 -30.67 -3.39 13.22
N ILE A 242 -31.11 -2.20 12.81
CA ILE A 242 -32.26 -2.03 11.92
C ILE A 242 -31.81 -2.40 10.51
N THR A 243 -32.60 -3.15 9.76
CA THR A 243 -32.40 -3.44 8.35
C THR A 243 -33.33 -2.57 7.52
N GLU A 244 -32.80 -1.77 6.64
CA GLU A 244 -33.53 -0.96 5.68
C GLU A 244 -33.32 -1.51 4.27
N VAL A 245 -34.41 -1.88 3.60
CA VAL A 245 -34.38 -2.34 2.22
C VAL A 245 -35.44 -1.55 1.44
N GLY A 246 -34.97 -0.59 0.64
CA GLY A 246 -35.84 0.35 -0.07
C GLY A 246 -36.71 1.15 0.92
N PRO A 247 -38.05 1.23 0.72
CA PRO A 247 -38.93 2.00 1.57
C PRO A 247 -39.33 1.28 2.89
N ARG A 248 -38.84 0.05 3.07
CA ARG A 248 -39.23 -0.78 4.24
C ARG A 248 -38.03 -0.93 5.16
N TRP A 249 -38.25 -0.60 6.41
CA TRP A 249 -37.32 -0.97 7.47
C TRP A 249 -37.93 -2.05 8.36
N SER A 250 -37.09 -2.95 8.84
CA SER A 250 -37.49 -4.01 9.74
C SER A 250 -36.47 -4.18 10.86
N GLN A 251 -36.94 -4.52 12.05
CA GLN A 251 -36.09 -4.90 13.15
C GLN A 251 -36.55 -6.26 13.66
N ARG A 252 -35.65 -7.20 13.76
CA ARG A 252 -35.90 -8.52 14.36
C ARG A 252 -35.86 -8.39 15.87
N GLN A 253 -36.53 -9.31 16.56
CA GLN A 253 -36.40 -9.41 18.02
C GLN A 253 -34.94 -9.79 18.35
N PRO A 254 -34.30 -9.11 19.32
CA PRO A 254 -32.93 -9.40 19.69
C PRO A 254 -32.77 -10.82 20.22
N VAL A 255 -31.79 -11.57 19.66
CA VAL A 255 -31.45 -12.90 20.13
C VAL A 255 -30.68 -12.77 21.45
N PRO A 256 -31.04 -13.48 22.52
CA PRO A 256 -30.37 -13.38 23.83
C PRO A 256 -29.04 -14.15 23.83
N ILE A 257 -28.02 -13.53 23.25
CA ILE A 257 -26.63 -14.07 23.23
C ILE A 257 -25.67 -13.06 23.83
N SER A 258 -24.54 -13.54 24.37
CA SER A 258 -23.50 -12.69 24.91
C SER A 258 -22.75 -11.93 23.83
N ARG A 259 -22.12 -10.81 24.18
CA ARG A 259 -21.23 -10.06 23.28
C ARG A 259 -20.09 -10.94 22.76
N TRP A 260 -19.56 -11.80 23.62
CA TRP A 260 -18.50 -12.75 23.28
C TRP A 260 -18.95 -13.77 22.21
N GLN A 261 -20.13 -14.36 22.37
CA GLN A 261 -20.70 -15.28 21.36
C GLN A 261 -20.92 -14.59 20.02
N THR A 262 -21.44 -13.35 20.04
CA THR A 262 -21.61 -12.53 18.84
C THR A 262 -20.27 -12.28 18.14
N LEU A 263 -19.21 -11.98 18.92
CA LEU A 263 -17.89 -11.74 18.38
C LEU A 263 -17.30 -12.98 17.68
N ILE A 264 -17.44 -14.17 18.31
CA ILE A 264 -17.02 -15.43 17.69
C ILE A 264 -17.75 -15.68 16.37
N ILE A 265 -19.08 -15.49 16.33
CA ILE A 265 -19.85 -15.67 15.08
C ILE A 265 -19.31 -14.74 13.99
N LYS A 266 -19.09 -13.47 14.32
CA LYS A 266 -18.54 -12.49 13.39
C LYS A 266 -17.16 -12.92 12.89
N TRP A 267 -16.27 -13.39 13.74
CA TRP A 267 -14.94 -13.85 13.38
C TRP A 267 -14.95 -15.03 12.41
N VAL A 268 -15.76 -16.05 12.70
CA VAL A 268 -15.87 -17.22 11.81
C VAL A 268 -16.40 -16.82 10.44
N VAL A 269 -17.48 -16.02 10.39
CA VAL A 269 -18.05 -15.55 9.13
C VAL A 269 -17.05 -14.66 8.38
N ALA A 270 -16.32 -13.83 9.09
CA ALA A 270 -15.30 -12.93 8.53
C ALA A 270 -14.13 -13.70 7.89
N ALA A 271 -13.60 -14.70 8.56
CA ALA A 271 -12.51 -15.53 8.04
C ALA A 271 -12.94 -16.26 6.73
N VAL A 272 -14.15 -16.79 6.70
CA VAL A 272 -14.69 -17.43 5.49
C VAL A 272 -14.88 -16.39 4.37
N LEU A 273 -15.48 -15.25 4.67
CA LEU A 273 -15.70 -14.18 3.68
C LEU A 273 -14.37 -13.66 3.12
N ALA A 274 -13.38 -13.42 3.97
CA ALA A 274 -12.05 -12.99 3.55
C ALA A 274 -11.40 -14.00 2.58
N GLY A 275 -11.49 -15.30 2.85
CA GLY A 275 -10.97 -16.35 1.97
C GLY A 275 -11.66 -16.40 0.61
N LEU A 276 -12.99 -16.27 0.61
CA LEU A 276 -13.77 -16.25 -0.63
C LEU A 276 -13.49 -14.99 -1.46
N THR A 277 -13.48 -13.81 -0.85
CA THR A 277 -13.29 -12.54 -1.57
C THR A 277 -11.90 -12.40 -2.11
N THR A 278 -10.86 -12.77 -1.35
CA THR A 278 -9.46 -12.76 -1.84
C THR A 278 -9.22 -13.86 -2.88
N GLY A 279 -9.85 -15.02 -2.74
CA GLY A 279 -9.81 -16.09 -3.76
C GLY A 279 -10.44 -15.64 -5.07
N LEU A 280 -11.61 -14.99 -5.02
CA LEU A 280 -12.24 -14.41 -6.19
C LEU A 280 -11.39 -13.30 -6.83
N MET A 281 -10.79 -12.43 -6.00
CA MET A 281 -9.89 -11.38 -6.47
C MET A 281 -8.73 -11.96 -7.29
N ILE A 282 -8.06 -12.99 -6.77
CA ILE A 282 -6.94 -13.63 -7.46
C ILE A 282 -7.40 -14.39 -8.72
N LEU A 283 -8.53 -15.08 -8.64
CA LEU A 283 -9.12 -15.77 -9.79
C LEU A 283 -9.42 -14.79 -10.94
N VAL A 284 -9.98 -13.63 -10.62
CA VAL A 284 -10.23 -12.58 -11.62
C VAL A 284 -8.91 -12.00 -12.14
N ALA A 285 -7.97 -11.68 -11.27
CA ALA A 285 -6.69 -11.08 -11.66
C ALA A 285 -5.87 -12.02 -12.55
N SER A 286 -5.64 -13.25 -12.13
CA SER A 286 -4.81 -14.21 -12.87
C SER A 286 -5.57 -14.96 -13.97
N GLY A 287 -6.82 -15.34 -13.72
CA GLY A 287 -7.62 -16.11 -14.66
C GLY A 287 -8.23 -15.26 -15.79
N LEU A 288 -8.91 -14.17 -15.44
CA LEU A 288 -9.61 -13.33 -16.42
C LEU A 288 -8.69 -12.25 -17.02
N LEU A 289 -7.94 -11.54 -16.17
CA LEU A 289 -7.09 -10.42 -16.60
C LEU A 289 -5.66 -10.87 -16.99
N ARG A 290 -5.36 -12.15 -16.86
CA ARG A 290 -4.08 -12.77 -17.23
C ARG A 290 -2.86 -12.15 -16.53
N MET A 291 -3.04 -11.64 -15.31
CA MET A 291 -1.92 -11.19 -14.48
C MET A 291 -0.98 -12.38 -14.24
N ASP A 292 0.30 -12.17 -14.47
CA ASP A 292 1.32 -13.19 -14.17
C ASP A 292 1.42 -13.39 -12.65
N ALA A 293 1.07 -14.58 -12.18
CA ALA A 293 1.08 -14.94 -10.76
C ALA A 293 1.56 -16.41 -10.61
N PRO A 294 2.87 -16.67 -10.73
CA PRO A 294 3.44 -18.02 -10.74
C PRO A 294 3.10 -18.82 -9.48
N HIS A 295 2.94 -18.14 -8.35
CA HIS A 295 2.60 -18.73 -7.05
C HIS A 295 1.20 -18.29 -6.56
N ALA A 296 0.16 -18.36 -7.41
CA ALA A 296 -1.19 -17.89 -7.12
C ALA A 296 -1.79 -18.48 -5.82
N GLY A 297 -1.52 -19.76 -5.53
CA GLY A 297 -1.98 -20.40 -4.27
C GLY A 297 -1.35 -19.77 -3.02
N LEU A 298 -0.06 -19.46 -3.05
CA LEU A 298 0.63 -18.79 -1.94
C LEU A 298 0.17 -17.33 -1.82
N LEU A 299 -0.06 -16.66 -2.94
CA LEU A 299 -0.62 -15.31 -2.98
C LEU A 299 -2.01 -15.29 -2.34
N TRP A 300 -2.84 -16.27 -2.63
CA TRP A 300 -4.15 -16.42 -1.99
C TRP A 300 -4.03 -16.64 -0.48
N LEU A 301 -3.14 -17.53 -0.03
CA LEU A 301 -2.97 -17.77 1.40
C LEU A 301 -2.50 -16.52 2.15
N LEU A 302 -1.55 -15.76 1.58
CA LEU A 302 -1.09 -14.51 2.16
C LEU A 302 -2.20 -13.47 2.23
N THR A 303 -2.91 -13.27 1.12
CA THR A 303 -3.99 -12.26 1.05
C THR A 303 -5.18 -12.66 1.91
N TRP A 304 -5.49 -13.96 2.03
CA TRP A 304 -6.49 -14.45 2.97
C TRP A 304 -6.12 -14.17 4.42
N LEU A 305 -4.91 -14.52 4.84
CA LEU A 305 -4.42 -14.24 6.20
C LEU A 305 -4.46 -12.74 6.51
N ALA A 306 -3.95 -11.93 5.60
CA ALA A 306 -3.88 -10.48 5.78
C ALA A 306 -5.28 -9.83 5.79
N ALA A 307 -6.16 -10.20 4.86
CA ALA A 307 -7.54 -9.72 4.85
C ALA A 307 -8.28 -10.14 6.12
N THR A 308 -8.09 -11.37 6.60
CA THR A 308 -8.69 -11.84 7.86
C THR A 308 -8.21 -10.98 9.03
N SER A 309 -6.90 -10.71 9.14
CA SER A 309 -6.36 -9.83 10.19
C SER A 309 -6.99 -8.44 10.20
N VAL A 310 -7.14 -7.81 9.04
CA VAL A 310 -7.78 -6.49 8.89
C VAL A 310 -9.27 -6.55 9.20
N THR A 311 -9.96 -7.61 8.74
CA THR A 311 -11.39 -7.82 9.02
C THR A 311 -11.65 -7.94 10.51
N GLU A 312 -10.85 -8.74 11.21
CA GLU A 312 -10.97 -8.92 12.66
C GLU A 312 -10.69 -7.62 13.42
N GLY A 313 -9.67 -6.87 13.01
CA GLY A 313 -9.40 -5.54 13.56
C GLY A 313 -10.59 -4.58 13.38
N THR A 314 -11.18 -4.56 12.21
CA THR A 314 -12.37 -3.74 11.89
C THR A 314 -13.54 -4.12 12.78
N ILE A 315 -13.83 -5.43 12.93
CA ILE A 315 -14.92 -5.94 13.77
C ILE A 315 -14.68 -5.58 15.25
N VAL A 316 -13.44 -5.71 15.74
CA VAL A 316 -13.09 -5.35 17.12
C VAL A 316 -13.28 -3.86 17.36
N LEU A 317 -12.87 -2.99 16.45
CA LEU A 317 -13.09 -1.56 16.55
C LEU A 317 -14.60 -1.22 16.62
N PHE A 318 -15.42 -1.89 15.81
CA PHE A 318 -16.88 -1.72 15.86
C PHE A 318 -17.49 -2.25 17.15
N ALA A 319 -17.02 -3.39 17.65
CA ALA A 319 -17.52 -3.99 18.90
C ALA A 319 -17.18 -3.14 20.13
N VAL A 320 -16.04 -2.43 20.11
CA VAL A 320 -15.56 -1.63 21.24
C VAL A 320 -16.09 -0.19 21.19
N LEU A 321 -16.05 0.44 20.02
CA LEU A 321 -16.34 1.87 19.84
C LEU A 321 -17.74 2.16 19.26
N GLY A 322 -18.47 1.09 18.90
CA GLY A 322 -19.73 1.20 18.18
C GLY A 322 -19.54 1.38 16.67
N SER A 323 -20.61 1.12 15.91
CA SER A 323 -20.53 1.07 14.45
C SER A 323 -20.09 2.39 13.81
N SER A 324 -20.60 3.54 14.28
CA SER A 324 -20.29 4.84 13.66
C SER A 324 -18.85 5.30 13.92
N PHE A 325 -18.44 5.33 15.18
CA PHE A 325 -17.11 5.81 15.55
C PHE A 325 -16.02 4.77 15.23
N GLY A 326 -16.34 3.49 15.45
CA GLY A 326 -15.45 2.39 15.08
C GLY A 326 -15.18 2.33 13.57
N GLN A 327 -16.19 2.62 12.72
CA GLN A 327 -16.01 2.68 11.27
C GLN A 327 -15.07 3.83 10.86
N LEU A 328 -15.26 5.01 11.45
CA LEU A 328 -14.39 6.16 11.17
C LEU A 328 -12.93 5.85 11.54
N LEU A 329 -12.72 5.27 12.73
CA LEU A 329 -11.36 4.93 13.19
C LEU A 329 -10.75 3.79 12.37
N ALA A 330 -11.52 2.76 12.01
CA ALA A 330 -11.03 1.68 11.16
C ALA A 330 -10.65 2.20 9.76
N MET A 331 -11.44 3.10 9.19
CA MET A 331 -11.14 3.73 7.91
C MET A 331 -9.89 4.61 7.99
N LEU A 332 -9.74 5.38 9.06
CA LEU A 332 -8.55 6.20 9.29
C LEU A 332 -7.30 5.33 9.44
N LEU A 333 -7.37 4.29 10.26
CA LEU A 333 -6.25 3.42 10.58
C LEU A 333 -5.84 2.55 9.37
N PHE A 334 -6.77 1.80 8.80
CA PHE A 334 -6.44 0.83 7.75
C PHE A 334 -6.34 1.46 6.36
N VAL A 335 -7.26 2.37 6.02
CA VAL A 335 -7.33 2.89 4.64
C VAL A 335 -6.44 4.11 4.47
N TYR A 336 -6.65 5.14 5.27
CA TYR A 336 -6.00 6.43 5.04
C TYR A 336 -4.53 6.43 5.46
N ALA A 337 -4.23 5.92 6.64
CA ALA A 337 -2.86 5.81 7.10
C ALA A 337 -2.06 4.84 6.20
N GLY A 338 -2.66 3.69 5.85
CA GLY A 338 -2.04 2.69 5.01
C GLY A 338 -1.67 3.20 3.63
N LEU A 339 -2.59 3.82 2.90
CA LEU A 339 -2.31 4.32 1.56
C LEU A 339 -1.20 5.37 1.52
N ALA A 340 -1.14 6.25 2.51
CA ALA A 340 -0.12 7.30 2.56
C ALA A 340 1.28 6.77 2.91
N SER A 341 1.37 5.65 3.62
CA SER A 341 2.63 5.10 4.16
C SER A 341 3.07 3.79 3.52
N ALA A 342 2.29 3.21 2.60
CA ALA A 342 2.54 1.88 2.05
C ALA A 342 3.87 1.72 1.29
N GLY A 343 4.43 2.79 0.75
CA GLY A 343 5.60 2.67 -0.14
C GLY A 343 5.27 2.08 -1.52
N GLY A 344 4.00 2.10 -1.92
CA GLY A 344 3.55 1.50 -3.18
C GLY A 344 3.71 2.39 -4.40
N THR A 345 3.45 3.68 -4.24
CA THR A 345 3.59 4.70 -5.27
C THR A 345 4.89 5.49 -5.11
N VAL A 346 5.37 5.69 -3.88
CA VAL A 346 6.63 6.37 -3.56
C VAL A 346 7.39 5.47 -2.59
N PRO A 347 8.70 5.26 -2.74
CA PRO A 347 9.47 4.42 -1.83
C PRO A 347 9.43 4.99 -0.40
N VAL A 348 9.45 4.12 0.59
CA VAL A 348 9.33 4.53 2.00
C VAL A 348 10.43 5.50 2.42
N GLN A 349 11.60 5.40 1.82
CA GLN A 349 12.75 6.29 2.01
C GLN A 349 12.52 7.73 1.53
N ALA A 350 11.48 7.96 0.74
CA ALA A 350 11.08 9.29 0.25
C ALA A 350 9.83 9.84 0.96
N LEU A 351 9.36 9.17 2.02
CA LEU A 351 8.24 9.64 2.84
C LEU A 351 8.71 10.64 3.91
N PRO A 352 7.87 11.62 4.29
CA PRO A 352 8.08 12.43 5.47
C PRO A 352 8.31 11.57 6.73
N VAL A 353 9.10 12.05 7.69
CA VAL A 353 9.52 11.29 8.88
C VAL A 353 8.36 10.63 9.63
N PHE A 354 7.24 11.33 9.78
CA PHE A 354 6.04 10.80 10.44
C PHE A 354 5.46 9.59 9.67
N LEU A 355 5.31 9.71 8.35
CA LEU A 355 4.77 8.63 7.50
C LEU A 355 5.75 7.46 7.38
N HIS A 356 7.05 7.74 7.40
CA HIS A 356 8.09 6.72 7.44
C HIS A 356 7.99 5.87 8.72
N ALA A 357 7.81 6.50 9.88
CA ALA A 357 7.60 5.79 11.15
C ALA A 357 6.30 4.95 11.12
N LEU A 358 5.21 5.53 10.61
CA LEU A 358 3.92 4.85 10.47
C LEU A 358 4.02 3.63 9.57
N ALA A 359 4.77 3.71 8.47
CA ALA A 359 4.99 2.63 7.50
C ALA A 359 5.57 1.35 8.14
N GLN A 360 6.24 1.44 9.28
CA GLN A 360 6.79 0.25 9.94
C GLN A 360 5.71 -0.66 10.54
N ALA A 361 4.59 -0.07 10.99
CA ALA A 361 3.48 -0.79 11.63
C ALA A 361 2.28 -1.01 10.71
N GLU A 362 2.20 -0.28 9.60
CA GLU A 362 1.04 -0.26 8.71
C GLU A 362 0.82 -1.59 7.96
N PRO A 363 -0.41 -2.15 8.00
CA PRO A 363 -0.72 -3.41 7.34
C PRO A 363 -0.50 -3.40 5.83
N LEU A 364 -0.87 -2.30 5.14
CA LEU A 364 -0.79 -2.24 3.67
C LEU A 364 0.65 -2.40 3.17
N ARG A 365 1.62 -1.79 3.85
CA ARG A 365 3.03 -1.98 3.52
C ARG A 365 3.45 -3.43 3.68
N GLN A 366 3.09 -4.06 4.79
CA GLN A 366 3.46 -5.46 5.03
C GLN A 366 2.85 -6.39 3.97
N ILE A 367 1.59 -6.15 3.60
CA ILE A 367 0.91 -6.90 2.52
C ILE A 367 1.60 -6.66 1.19
N LEU A 368 2.01 -5.43 0.88
CA LEU A 368 2.70 -5.07 -0.35
C LEU A 368 4.05 -5.77 -0.47
N ASP A 369 4.87 -5.73 0.59
CA ASP A 369 6.19 -6.38 0.60
C ASP A 369 6.05 -7.89 0.34
N GLY A 370 5.09 -8.56 0.99
CA GLY A 370 4.81 -9.98 0.74
C GLY A 370 4.26 -10.27 -0.65
N THR A 371 3.39 -9.39 -1.16
CA THR A 371 2.83 -9.51 -2.50
C THR A 371 3.91 -9.36 -3.57
N ARG A 372 4.82 -8.37 -3.42
CA ARG A 372 5.99 -8.21 -4.29
C ARG A 372 6.89 -9.44 -4.24
N ALA A 373 7.19 -9.95 -3.05
CA ALA A 373 8.00 -11.14 -2.86
C ALA A 373 7.44 -12.34 -3.64
N ILE A 374 6.13 -12.54 -3.61
CA ILE A 374 5.47 -13.65 -4.32
C ILE A 374 5.41 -13.43 -5.83
N LEU A 375 5.08 -12.21 -6.29
CA LEU A 375 4.89 -11.93 -7.70
C LEU A 375 6.19 -11.71 -8.47
N TYR A 376 7.21 -11.11 -7.84
CA TYR A 376 8.39 -10.62 -8.54
C TYR A 376 9.71 -11.22 -8.07
N PHE A 377 9.76 -11.80 -6.88
CA PHE A 377 10.97 -12.33 -6.27
C PHE A 377 10.88 -13.83 -5.95
N ASP A 378 10.10 -14.58 -6.76
CA ASP A 378 9.97 -16.04 -6.68
C ASP A 378 9.64 -16.56 -5.28
N ALA A 379 8.77 -15.83 -4.57
CA ALA A 379 8.32 -16.13 -3.20
C ALA A 379 9.47 -16.30 -2.18
N GLN A 380 10.59 -15.61 -2.38
CA GLN A 380 11.72 -15.71 -1.47
C GLN A 380 11.36 -15.17 -0.08
N ALA A 381 11.66 -15.96 0.96
CA ALA A 381 11.35 -15.63 2.34
C ALA A 381 11.96 -14.30 2.80
N ASN A 382 13.20 -14.03 2.38
CA ASN A 382 13.97 -12.83 2.73
C ASN A 382 13.73 -11.61 1.81
N ALA A 383 12.90 -11.75 0.77
CA ALA A 383 12.43 -10.64 -0.05
C ALA A 383 11.18 -9.94 0.50
N GLY A 384 10.85 -10.13 1.77
CA GLY A 384 9.70 -9.53 2.44
C GLY A 384 8.57 -10.49 2.81
N LEU A 385 8.54 -11.72 2.26
CA LEU A 385 7.46 -12.68 2.50
C LEU A 385 7.35 -13.07 3.98
N THR A 386 8.47 -13.45 4.62
CA THR A 386 8.46 -13.81 6.05
C THR A 386 7.94 -12.67 6.92
N ARG A 387 8.40 -11.44 6.66
CA ARG A 387 7.96 -10.26 7.40
C ARG A 387 6.45 -10.04 7.24
N SER A 388 5.94 -10.17 6.02
CA SER A 388 4.52 -10.01 5.70
C SER A 388 3.65 -11.04 6.43
N VAL A 389 4.02 -12.33 6.37
CA VAL A 389 3.29 -13.41 7.05
C VAL A 389 3.32 -13.23 8.57
N VAL A 390 4.48 -12.91 9.14
CA VAL A 390 4.61 -12.65 10.58
C VAL A 390 3.78 -11.45 11.02
N ALA A 391 3.81 -10.34 10.27
CA ALA A 391 3.03 -9.15 10.57
C ALA A 391 1.52 -9.41 10.50
N ALA A 392 1.04 -10.10 9.47
CA ALA A 392 -0.37 -10.45 9.32
C ALA A 392 -0.85 -11.40 10.43
N ALA A 393 -0.05 -12.42 10.77
CA ALA A 393 -0.34 -13.35 11.85
C ALA A 393 -0.32 -12.66 13.24
N ALA A 394 0.67 -11.82 13.48
CA ALA A 394 0.76 -11.04 14.72
C ALA A 394 -0.43 -10.08 14.85
N GLY A 395 -0.79 -9.36 13.77
CA GLY A 395 -1.96 -8.50 13.74
C GLY A 395 -3.25 -9.26 14.06
N LEU A 396 -3.44 -10.44 13.45
CA LEU A 396 -4.58 -11.31 13.75
C LEU A 396 -4.62 -11.71 15.23
N VAL A 397 -3.51 -12.19 15.78
CA VAL A 397 -3.43 -12.58 17.20
C VAL A 397 -3.71 -11.39 18.13
N ILE A 398 -3.15 -10.21 17.83
CA ILE A 398 -3.37 -9.00 18.61
C ILE A 398 -4.86 -8.63 18.60
N TRP A 399 -5.52 -8.59 17.44
CA TRP A 399 -6.93 -8.24 17.35
C TRP A 399 -7.83 -9.26 18.04
N LEU A 400 -7.57 -10.56 17.91
CA LEU A 400 -8.29 -11.61 18.64
C LEU A 400 -8.12 -11.45 20.15
N ALA A 401 -6.90 -11.18 20.63
CA ALA A 401 -6.63 -10.97 22.05
C ALA A 401 -7.31 -9.72 22.60
N VAL A 402 -7.16 -8.58 21.91
CA VAL A 402 -7.77 -7.30 22.30
C VAL A 402 -9.29 -7.40 22.29
N GLY A 403 -9.87 -7.95 21.23
CA GLY A 403 -11.33 -8.15 21.13
C GLY A 403 -11.88 -9.03 22.23
N THR A 404 -11.19 -10.18 22.48
CA THR A 404 -11.53 -11.08 23.59
C THR A 404 -11.49 -10.38 24.95
N ALA A 405 -10.39 -9.67 25.22
CA ALA A 405 -10.19 -9.01 26.51
C ALA A 405 -11.25 -7.92 26.77
N LEU A 406 -11.48 -7.04 25.79
CA LEU A 406 -12.39 -5.90 25.94
C LEU A 406 -13.86 -6.35 25.99
N VAL A 407 -14.25 -7.29 25.12
CA VAL A 407 -15.66 -7.76 25.10
C VAL A 407 -15.98 -8.56 26.38
N ARG A 408 -15.06 -9.40 26.85
CA ARG A 408 -15.24 -10.08 28.16
C ARG A 408 -15.24 -9.11 29.32
N TRP A 409 -14.48 -8.04 29.26
CA TRP A 409 -14.53 -6.98 30.27
C TRP A 409 -15.91 -6.27 30.28
N TYR A 410 -16.49 -5.98 29.10
CA TYR A 410 -17.86 -5.45 29.01
C TYR A 410 -18.90 -6.42 29.57
N ASP A 411 -18.81 -7.71 29.24
CA ASP A 411 -19.72 -8.73 29.75
C ASP A 411 -19.62 -8.83 31.29
N ARG A 412 -18.42 -8.76 31.88
CA ARG A 412 -18.19 -8.77 33.33
C ARG A 412 -18.73 -7.53 34.04
N LYS A 413 -18.72 -6.38 33.36
CA LYS A 413 -19.30 -5.13 33.89
C LYS A 413 -20.83 -5.06 33.74
N GLY A 414 -21.49 -6.07 33.17
CA GLY A 414 -22.92 -6.11 32.94
C GLY A 414 -23.42 -5.06 31.94
N LEU A 415 -22.53 -4.53 31.08
CA LEU A 415 -22.90 -3.56 30.05
C LEU A 415 -23.75 -4.27 28.98
N SER A 416 -25.07 -4.17 29.04
CA SER A 416 -25.97 -4.70 28.02
C SER A 416 -25.82 -3.94 26.69
N ARG A 417 -26.02 -4.62 25.54
CA ARG A 417 -25.97 -3.98 24.19
C ARG A 417 -27.17 -3.06 23.95
N ILE A 418 -28.29 -3.36 24.57
CA ILE A 418 -29.50 -2.58 24.47
C ILE A 418 -29.94 -2.24 25.91
N ASP A 419 -30.28 -0.98 26.15
CA ASP A 419 -30.81 -0.56 27.41
C ASP A 419 -32.12 -1.33 27.67
N PRO A 420 -32.29 -2.02 28.83
CA PRO A 420 -33.50 -2.73 29.17
C PRO A 420 -34.76 -1.86 29.10
N GLN A 421 -34.65 -0.58 29.44
CA GLN A 421 -35.76 0.38 29.36
C GLN A 421 -36.16 0.65 27.90
N LEU A 422 -35.20 0.70 26.99
CA LEU A 422 -35.46 0.86 25.56
C LEU A 422 -36.16 -0.37 24.96
N LEU A 423 -35.80 -1.57 25.42
CA LEU A 423 -36.45 -2.82 25.01
C LEU A 423 -37.91 -2.87 25.45
N GLU A 424 -38.23 -2.45 26.70
CA GLU A 424 -39.61 -2.35 27.19
C GLU A 424 -40.41 -1.30 26.42
N TYR A 425 -39.81 -0.15 26.13
CA TYR A 425 -40.47 0.92 25.35
C TYR A 425 -40.79 0.45 23.93
N VAL A 426 -39.82 -0.15 23.20
CA VAL A 426 -40.04 -0.69 21.86
C VAL A 426 -41.05 -1.83 21.88
N GLY A 427 -41.01 -2.70 22.87
CA GLY A 427 -41.96 -3.78 23.05
C GLY A 427 -43.42 -3.27 23.26
N ARG A 428 -43.58 -2.26 24.11
CA ARG A 428 -44.87 -1.60 24.33
C ARG A 428 -45.39 -0.87 23.10
N ALA A 429 -44.53 -0.16 22.39
CA ALA A 429 -44.89 0.54 21.15
C ALA A 429 -45.31 -0.46 20.04
N ALA A 430 -44.60 -1.58 19.89
CA ALA A 430 -44.94 -2.64 18.93
C ALA A 430 -46.27 -3.34 19.25
N GLN A 431 -46.58 -3.55 20.52
CA GLN A 431 -47.86 -4.08 20.96
C GLN A 431 -49.01 -3.09 20.69
N GLN A 432 -48.82 -1.81 20.97
CA GLN A 432 -49.79 -0.76 20.67
C GLN A 432 -50.06 -0.60 19.16
N TYR A 433 -49.03 -0.77 18.34
CA TYR A 433 -49.18 -0.73 16.89
C TYR A 433 -49.96 -1.95 16.37
N LYS A 434 -49.68 -3.16 16.90
CA LYS A 434 -50.42 -4.37 16.58
C LYS A 434 -51.88 -4.26 16.99
N SER A 435 -52.18 -3.79 18.20
CA SER A 435 -53.55 -3.65 18.68
C SER A 435 -54.37 -2.63 17.90
N ARG A 436 -53.74 -1.55 17.41
CA ARG A 436 -54.40 -0.57 16.53
C ARG A 436 -54.72 -1.14 15.14
N ASN A 437 -53.84 -1.99 14.57
CA ASN A 437 -54.08 -2.55 13.24
C ASN A 437 -54.97 -3.80 13.23
N THR A 438 -55.07 -4.53 14.34
CA THR A 438 -56.01 -5.65 14.47
C THR A 438 -57.39 -5.19 14.89
N GLY A 439 -57.53 -4.05 15.57
CA GLY A 439 -58.84 -3.48 15.94
C GLY A 439 -59.56 -2.72 14.82
N GLY A 440 -58.89 -2.47 13.68
CA GLY A 440 -59.45 -1.77 12.52
C GLY A 440 -60.11 -2.67 11.47
N HIS A 441 -59.94 -4.01 11.56
CA HIS A 441 -60.47 -4.93 10.56
C HIS A 441 -61.81 -5.55 10.92
N ASP A 442 -62.28 -5.37 12.21
CA ASP A 442 -63.57 -5.92 12.65
C ASP A 442 -64.73 -4.92 12.58
N GLN A 443 -64.53 -3.69 12.14
CA GLN A 443 -65.56 -2.67 12.06
C GLN A 443 -66.07 -2.29 10.66
N ASP A 444 -65.49 -2.85 9.59
CA ASP A 444 -65.93 -2.57 8.21
C ASP A 444 -66.37 -3.87 7.49
N SER A 445 -67.19 -4.70 8.16
CA SER A 445 -68.00 -5.70 7.43
C SER A 445 -69.37 -5.03 7.16
N PRO A 446 -69.67 -4.67 5.91
CA PRO A 446 -71.00 -4.17 5.59
C PRO A 446 -71.98 -5.30 5.80
N ALA A 447 -73.02 -5.01 6.71
CA ALA A 447 -74.18 -5.86 6.86
C ALA A 447 -74.80 -6.09 5.45
N HIS A 448 -74.88 -7.32 5.03
CA HIS A 448 -75.67 -7.72 3.87
C HIS A 448 -77.14 -7.51 4.17
N PRO A 449 -77.88 -6.75 3.38
CA PRO A 449 -79.38 -6.71 3.52
C PRO A 449 -79.97 -8.06 3.11
N ASP A 450 -80.87 -8.59 3.93
CA ASP A 450 -81.64 -9.80 3.68
C ASP A 450 -82.35 -9.76 2.32
N GLU A 451 -82.02 -10.69 1.42
CA GLU A 451 -82.80 -10.96 0.24
C GLU A 451 -84.03 -11.78 0.65
N PRO A 452 -85.25 -11.39 0.21
CA PRO A 452 -86.50 -12.17 0.46
C PRO A 452 -86.50 -13.39 -0.46
N GLY A 453 -86.71 -14.56 0.15
CA GLY A 453 -86.82 -15.86 -0.57
C GLY A 453 -87.97 -15.90 -1.56
N PRO A 454 -87.88 -16.71 -2.62
CA PRO A 454 -88.91 -16.86 -3.64
C PRO A 454 -90.11 -17.63 -3.08
N GLN A 455 -91.31 -17.02 -3.12
CA GLN A 455 -92.58 -17.69 -2.94
C GLN A 455 -92.84 -18.61 -4.11
N ALA A 456 -93.21 -19.84 -3.77
CA ALA A 456 -93.71 -20.84 -4.71
C ALA A 456 -95.12 -20.44 -5.22
N GLY A 457 -95.32 -20.55 -6.54
CA GLY A 457 -96.54 -20.51 -7.28
C GLY A 457 -96.35 -21.24 -8.58
#